data_b32508adc326ab5f17a7a4447221811f
#
_entry.id   b32508adc326ab5f17a7a4447221811f
#
_cell.length_a   1.000
_cell.length_b   1.000
_cell.length_c   1.000
_cell.angle_alpha   90.00
_cell.angle_beta   90.00
_cell.angle_gamma   90.00
#
_symmetry.space_group_name_H-M   'P 1'
#
loop_
_entity.id
_entity.type
_entity.pdbx_description
1 polymer ?
#
loop_
_entity_poly.entity_id
_entity_poly.type
_entity_poly.pdbx_seq_one_letter_code
_entity_poly.pdbx_strand_id
1 'polypeptide(L)'
;MGRGILLLRSSLLRPLLHAHLSTNPLPAQNHPPLLSRHGVLPSPPNASRPRTLPPSRPSSDALFLSRRPFSSSSSPSNIVLIGSEEALDTALTKVQDEKLPAIFYFTAVWCGPCRFISPIIEEMSQKFPHVTTYKIDIDLEGLGGMLSKLKIYSVPTFHFFQNGQKAAEIVGADATKLKNTMEDLYKKD
;
A
#
# COMPACT_ATOMS: atom_id res chain seq x y z
N MET A 1 32.13 -39.73 -49.68
CA MET A 1 33.11 -38.68 -49.73
C MET A 1 32.59 -37.64 -48.71
N GLY A 2 33.00 -37.48 -47.57
CA GLY A 2 34.34 -37.43 -47.02
C GLY A 2 34.62 -36.05 -46.50
N ARG A 3 34.96 -35.97 -45.21
CA ARG A 3 35.66 -34.92 -44.44
C ARG A 3 34.74 -33.91 -43.75
N GLY A 4 34.72 -33.68 -42.51
CA GLY A 4 35.78 -33.94 -41.48
C GLY A 4 36.08 -32.71 -40.69
N ILE A 5 35.86 -32.78 -39.36
CA ILE A 5 36.70 -32.26 -38.28
C ILE A 5 36.86 -30.72 -38.19
N LEU A 6 36.51 -30.15 -37.02
CA LEU A 6 37.51 -29.80 -36.03
C LEU A 6 36.89 -29.20 -34.74
N LEU A 7 37.13 -29.91 -33.66
CA LEU A 7 37.05 -29.47 -32.29
C LEU A 7 38.09 -28.36 -32.05
N LEU A 8 37.68 -27.24 -31.44
CA LEU A 8 38.58 -26.36 -30.75
C LEU A 8 38.06 -26.09 -29.32
N ARG A 9 38.62 -26.85 -28.40
CA ARG A 9 38.69 -26.53 -26.99
C ARG A 9 39.48 -25.21 -26.83
N SER A 10 38.91 -24.26 -26.15
CA SER A 10 39.67 -23.17 -25.51
C SER A 10 39.30 -23.09 -24.05
N SER A 11 40.11 -23.80 -23.27
CA SER A 11 40.32 -23.51 -21.85
C SER A 11 41.13 -22.22 -21.76
N LEU A 12 40.70 -21.22 -21.00
CA LEU A 12 41.61 -20.22 -20.44
C LEU A 12 40.99 -19.52 -19.25
N LEU A 13 41.51 -19.86 -18.07
CA LEU A 13 41.95 -18.97 -17.01
C LEU A 13 40.91 -18.02 -16.36
N ARG A 14 40.46 -18.44 -15.17
CA ARG A 14 40.00 -17.58 -14.09
C ARG A 14 41.17 -16.74 -13.55
N PRO A 15 41.01 -15.41 -13.40
CA PRO A 15 41.84 -14.70 -12.44
C PRO A 15 41.17 -14.69 -11.07
N LEU A 16 41.88 -15.22 -10.09
CA LEU A 16 41.69 -15.01 -8.66
C LEU A 16 41.91 -13.53 -8.36
N LEU A 17 40.84 -12.81 -8.08
CA LEU A 17 40.90 -11.48 -7.50
C LEU A 17 40.66 -11.54 -6.00
N HIS A 18 41.67 -11.20 -5.28
CA HIS A 18 41.76 -11.08 -3.83
C HIS A 18 40.65 -10.19 -3.27
N ALA A 19 39.94 -10.75 -2.31
CA ALA A 19 39.05 -10.00 -1.43
C ALA A 19 39.86 -9.13 -0.50
N HIS A 20 39.90 -7.81 -0.73
CA HIS A 20 40.31 -6.86 0.29
C HIS A 20 39.13 -6.70 1.28
N LEU A 21 39.30 -7.29 2.43
CA LEU A 21 38.52 -7.00 3.63
C LEU A 21 38.86 -5.56 4.08
N SER A 22 38.05 -4.61 3.70
CA SER A 22 38.03 -3.29 4.29
C SER A 22 37.15 -3.26 5.51
N THR A 23 37.77 -3.42 6.66
CA THR A 23 37.14 -3.21 7.97
C THR A 23 37.07 -1.72 8.25
N ASN A 24 35.94 -1.10 7.99
CA ASN A 24 35.64 0.24 8.47
C ASN A 24 35.14 0.16 9.92
N PRO A 25 35.81 0.82 10.89
CA PRO A 25 35.28 0.92 12.25
C PRO A 25 34.10 1.92 12.26
N LEU A 26 33.02 1.51 12.91
CA LEU A 26 31.86 2.33 13.20
C LEU A 26 32.25 3.52 14.08
N PRO A 27 31.74 4.73 13.82
CA PRO A 27 31.90 5.85 14.73
C PRO A 27 31.05 5.64 15.98
N ALA A 28 31.69 5.73 17.14
CA ALA A 28 31.04 5.73 18.45
C ALA A 28 30.06 6.92 18.55
N GLN A 29 28.79 6.64 18.72
CA GLN A 29 27.79 7.66 19.04
C GLN A 29 27.84 7.96 20.53
N ASN A 30 28.37 9.15 20.86
CA ASN A 30 28.30 9.74 22.18
C ASN A 30 26.86 10.21 22.45
N HIS A 31 26.14 9.48 23.25
CA HIS A 31 24.88 9.95 23.80
C HIS A 31 25.16 10.82 25.04
N PRO A 32 24.66 12.07 25.09
CA PRO A 32 24.70 12.84 26.33
C PRO A 32 23.71 12.27 27.36
N PRO A 33 24.02 12.32 28.67
CA PRO A 33 23.13 11.80 29.69
C PRO A 33 21.90 12.70 29.86
N LEU A 34 20.70 12.08 29.81
CA LEU A 34 19.44 12.74 30.11
C LEU A 34 19.39 13.08 31.59
N LEU A 35 19.53 14.36 31.91
CA LEU A 35 19.22 14.92 33.23
C LEU A 35 17.70 14.87 33.44
N SER A 36 17.31 13.97 34.35
CA SER A 36 15.96 13.86 34.89
C SER A 36 15.63 15.15 35.67
N ARG A 37 14.80 16.00 35.07
CA ARG A 37 14.18 17.12 35.78
C ARG A 37 12.76 16.72 36.17
N HIS A 38 12.60 16.34 37.44
CA HIS A 38 11.30 16.22 38.07
C HIS A 38 10.70 17.63 38.20
N GLY A 39 9.83 17.99 37.29
CA GLY A 39 8.98 19.17 37.39
C GLY A 39 7.62 18.76 37.96
N VAL A 40 7.42 19.06 39.24
CA VAL A 40 6.11 18.98 39.89
C VAL A 40 5.21 20.07 39.27
N LEU A 41 4.15 19.67 38.62
CA LEU A 41 3.08 20.59 38.16
C LEU A 41 2.10 20.79 39.31
N PRO A 42 1.76 22.04 39.66
CA PRO A 42 0.70 22.29 40.66
C PRO A 42 -0.69 22.10 40.01
N SER A 43 -1.54 21.39 40.73
CA SER A 43 -2.96 21.21 40.39
C SER A 43 -3.72 22.52 40.45
N PRO A 44 -4.68 22.82 39.57
CA PRO A 44 -5.55 23.97 39.66
C PRO A 44 -6.65 23.76 40.72
N PRO A 45 -7.06 24.81 41.45
CA PRO A 45 -8.07 24.70 42.49
C PRO A 45 -9.47 24.46 41.91
N ASN A 46 -10.17 23.59 42.60
CA ASN A 46 -11.57 23.22 42.41
C ASN A 46 -12.48 24.42 42.63
N ALA A 47 -13.05 25.00 41.60
CA ALA A 47 -14.09 26.00 41.71
C ALA A 47 -15.48 25.36 41.53
N SER A 48 -16.10 25.09 42.67
CA SER A 48 -17.50 24.68 42.75
C SER A 48 -18.41 25.82 42.31
N ARG A 49 -19.09 25.66 41.16
CA ARG A 49 -20.19 26.54 40.79
C ARG A 49 -21.53 25.84 41.02
N PRO A 50 -22.49 26.47 41.67
CA PRO A 50 -23.81 25.89 41.89
C PRO A 50 -24.61 25.82 40.55
N ARG A 51 -25.23 24.67 40.35
CA ARG A 51 -26.20 24.42 39.29
C ARG A 51 -27.50 25.14 39.61
N THR A 52 -27.85 26.14 38.82
CA THR A 52 -29.22 26.61 38.68
C THR A 52 -29.86 25.99 37.47
N LEU A 53 -30.91 25.19 37.71
CA LEU A 53 -31.76 24.60 36.70
C LEU A 53 -32.71 25.67 36.15
N PRO A 54 -32.87 25.85 34.85
CA PRO A 54 -33.99 26.58 34.27
C PRO A 54 -35.24 25.68 34.13
N PRO A 55 -36.43 26.27 34.21
CA PRO A 55 -37.68 25.54 34.26
C PRO A 55 -38.07 24.96 32.89
N SER A 56 -38.68 23.79 32.96
CA SER A 56 -39.36 23.09 31.88
C SER A 56 -40.46 23.93 31.19
N ARG A 57 -40.37 24.06 29.87
CA ARG A 57 -41.53 24.42 29.03
C ARG A 57 -41.83 23.21 28.13
N PRO A 58 -43.09 22.76 28.12
CA PRO A 58 -43.54 21.85 27.09
C PRO A 58 -44.00 22.69 25.89
N SER A 59 -43.54 22.39 24.73
CA SER A 59 -44.17 22.77 23.47
C SER A 59 -44.05 21.65 22.48
N SER A 60 -45.20 21.06 22.27
CA SER A 60 -45.54 20.25 21.11
C SER A 60 -45.10 21.01 19.84
N ASP A 61 -44.48 20.29 18.94
CA ASP A 61 -44.92 20.19 17.55
C ASP A 61 -43.78 19.80 16.62
N ALA A 62 -44.18 18.90 15.74
CA ALA A 62 -43.62 18.68 14.41
C ALA A 62 -42.32 17.86 14.31
N LEU A 63 -42.55 16.58 14.23
CA LEU A 63 -42.11 15.63 13.21
C LEU A 63 -41.50 16.28 11.97
N PHE A 64 -40.19 16.53 12.02
CA PHE A 64 -39.35 16.51 10.82
C PHE A 64 -38.17 15.58 11.09
N LEU A 65 -38.46 14.30 10.98
CA LEU A 65 -37.45 13.29 10.72
C LEU A 65 -36.84 13.54 9.35
N SER A 66 -36.00 14.57 9.26
CA SER A 66 -35.05 14.68 8.18
C SER A 66 -34.02 13.56 8.39
N ARG A 67 -34.38 12.37 7.96
CA ARG A 67 -33.41 11.32 7.68
C ARG A 67 -32.49 11.88 6.62
N ARG A 68 -31.38 12.46 7.05
CA ARG A 68 -30.21 12.61 6.17
C ARG A 68 -29.89 11.19 5.73
N PRO A 69 -29.97 10.88 4.44
CA PRO A 69 -29.42 9.63 3.98
C PRO A 69 -27.96 9.64 4.39
N PHE A 70 -27.58 8.71 5.24
CA PHE A 70 -26.19 8.36 5.46
C PHE A 70 -25.70 7.94 4.07
N SER A 71 -25.03 8.86 3.40
CA SER A 71 -24.37 8.57 2.15
C SER A 71 -23.31 7.54 2.51
N SER A 72 -23.67 6.26 2.41
CA SER A 72 -22.67 5.19 2.39
C SER A 72 -21.77 5.57 1.23
N SER A 73 -20.54 5.94 1.55
CA SER A 73 -19.45 6.03 0.57
C SER A 73 -19.32 4.63 -0.02
N SER A 74 -20.10 4.37 -1.07
CA SER A 74 -19.94 3.15 -1.85
C SER A 74 -18.53 3.23 -2.43
N SER A 75 -17.65 2.37 -1.94
CA SER A 75 -16.38 2.10 -2.59
C SER A 75 -16.68 1.89 -4.08
N PRO A 76 -15.88 2.43 -4.99
CA PRO A 76 -16.10 2.20 -6.41
C PRO A 76 -16.26 0.70 -6.65
N SER A 77 -17.25 0.32 -7.43
CA SER A 77 -17.68 -1.08 -7.63
C SER A 77 -16.58 -2.00 -8.19
N ASN A 78 -15.49 -1.43 -8.69
CA ASN A 78 -14.33 -2.14 -9.23
C ASN A 78 -13.14 -2.27 -8.26
N ILE A 79 -13.29 -1.89 -6.97
CA ILE A 79 -12.30 -2.15 -5.94
C ILE A 79 -12.70 -3.40 -5.15
N VAL A 80 -11.83 -4.41 -5.18
CA VAL A 80 -12.02 -5.69 -4.50
C VAL A 80 -11.01 -5.80 -3.36
N LEU A 81 -11.52 -6.05 -2.14
CA LEU A 81 -10.66 -6.31 -0.98
C LEU A 81 -10.24 -7.78 -0.97
N ILE A 82 -8.96 -8.04 -0.84
CA ILE A 82 -8.39 -9.39 -0.69
C ILE A 82 -8.26 -9.70 0.79
N GLY A 83 -8.87 -10.80 1.21
CA GLY A 83 -8.93 -11.21 2.61
C GLY A 83 -8.07 -12.42 2.96
N SER A 84 -7.45 -13.10 1.98
CA SER A 84 -6.61 -14.28 2.23
C SER A 84 -5.59 -14.50 1.12
N GLU A 85 -4.61 -15.39 1.38
CA GLU A 85 -3.61 -15.81 0.39
C GLU A 85 -4.27 -16.49 -0.82
N GLU A 86 -5.24 -17.38 -0.58
CA GLU A 86 -5.95 -18.09 -1.65
C GLU A 86 -6.74 -17.14 -2.55
N ALA A 87 -7.33 -16.09 -1.94
CA ALA A 87 -8.05 -15.07 -2.71
C ALA A 87 -7.08 -14.25 -3.58
N LEU A 88 -5.86 -13.97 -3.09
CA LEU A 88 -4.82 -13.29 -3.84
C LEU A 88 -4.33 -14.14 -5.00
N ASP A 89 -4.03 -15.42 -4.76
CA ASP A 89 -3.59 -16.37 -5.78
C ASP A 89 -4.65 -16.55 -6.88
N THR A 90 -5.90 -16.73 -6.47
CA THR A 90 -7.03 -16.83 -7.38
C THR A 90 -7.19 -15.58 -8.25
N ALA A 91 -7.07 -14.38 -7.64
CA ALA A 91 -7.17 -13.13 -8.37
C ALA A 91 -6.02 -12.95 -9.38
N LEU A 92 -4.79 -13.31 -9.00
CA LEU A 92 -3.62 -13.26 -9.88
C LEU A 92 -3.77 -14.22 -11.06
N THR A 93 -4.13 -15.48 -10.79
CA THR A 93 -4.38 -16.49 -11.81
C THR A 93 -5.46 -16.04 -12.78
N LYS A 94 -6.59 -15.56 -12.26
CA LYS A 94 -7.68 -15.02 -13.09
C LYS A 94 -7.23 -13.88 -14.01
N VAL A 95 -6.51 -12.91 -13.46
CA VAL A 95 -6.00 -11.75 -14.23
C VAL A 95 -5.05 -12.21 -15.34
N GLN A 96 -4.20 -13.21 -15.06
CA GLN A 96 -3.24 -13.73 -16.03
C GLN A 96 -3.91 -14.56 -17.14
N ASP A 97 -4.78 -15.49 -16.78
CA ASP A 97 -5.44 -16.42 -17.69
C ASP A 97 -6.46 -15.70 -18.61
N GLU A 98 -7.27 -14.85 -18.01
CA GLU A 98 -8.28 -14.08 -18.75
C GLU A 98 -7.73 -12.79 -19.38
N LYS A 99 -6.42 -12.49 -19.19
CA LYS A 99 -5.72 -11.31 -19.72
C LYS A 99 -6.41 -9.99 -19.35
N LEU A 100 -6.93 -9.92 -18.11
CA LEU A 100 -7.68 -8.77 -17.63
C LEU A 100 -6.77 -7.60 -17.26
N PRO A 101 -7.22 -6.35 -17.48
CA PRO A 101 -6.56 -5.18 -16.91
C PRO A 101 -6.85 -5.12 -15.41
N ALA A 102 -5.80 -5.04 -14.60
CA ALA A 102 -5.93 -5.04 -13.14
C ALA A 102 -4.81 -4.30 -12.44
N ILE A 103 -5.09 -3.84 -11.23
CA ILE A 103 -4.12 -3.22 -10.33
C ILE A 103 -4.14 -3.97 -9.01
N PHE A 104 -2.96 -4.40 -8.53
CA PHE A 104 -2.80 -4.95 -7.18
C PHE A 104 -2.15 -3.87 -6.32
N TYR A 105 -2.91 -3.34 -5.37
CA TYR A 105 -2.49 -2.29 -4.44
C TYR A 105 -2.21 -2.90 -3.07
N PHE A 106 -0.93 -2.99 -2.71
CA PHE A 106 -0.45 -3.46 -1.42
C PHE A 106 -0.36 -2.29 -0.44
N THR A 107 -1.03 -2.43 0.69
CA THR A 107 -1.19 -1.38 1.71
C THR A 107 -1.08 -1.98 3.11
N ALA A 108 -1.09 -1.13 4.14
CA ALA A 108 -1.22 -1.52 5.54
C ALA A 108 -1.94 -0.44 6.35
N VAL A 109 -2.59 -0.82 7.44
CA VAL A 109 -3.34 0.11 8.30
C VAL A 109 -2.44 1.19 8.92
N TRP A 110 -1.24 0.83 9.33
CA TRP A 110 -0.25 1.72 9.94
C TRP A 110 0.47 2.63 8.93
N CYS A 111 0.33 2.40 7.64
CA CYS A 111 1.04 3.10 6.58
C CYS A 111 0.46 4.50 6.35
N GLY A 112 1.16 5.54 6.79
CA GLY A 112 0.78 6.95 6.57
C GLY A 112 0.71 7.34 5.09
N PRO A 113 1.76 7.06 4.27
CA PRO A 113 1.72 7.32 2.83
C PRO A 113 0.59 6.60 2.10
N CYS A 114 0.18 5.40 2.57
CA CYS A 114 -0.95 4.68 1.99
C CYS A 114 -2.27 5.41 2.16
N ARG A 115 -2.49 6.07 3.31
CA ARG A 115 -3.68 6.89 3.56
C ARG A 115 -3.76 8.09 2.62
N PHE A 116 -2.61 8.66 2.28
CA PHE A 116 -2.54 9.77 1.34
C PHE A 116 -2.89 9.35 -0.09
N ILE A 117 -2.42 8.17 -0.54
CA ILE A 117 -2.63 7.72 -1.92
C ILE A 117 -3.99 7.03 -2.13
N SER A 118 -4.63 6.52 -1.06
CA SER A 118 -5.92 5.81 -1.13
C SER A 118 -7.03 6.58 -1.86
N PRO A 119 -7.31 7.86 -1.55
CA PRO A 119 -8.35 8.59 -2.26
C PRO A 119 -8.03 8.78 -3.75
N ILE A 120 -6.75 8.84 -4.10
CA ILE A 120 -6.32 9.01 -5.49
C ILE A 120 -6.54 7.71 -6.29
N ILE A 121 -6.23 6.54 -5.71
CA ILE A 121 -6.52 5.27 -6.39
C ILE A 121 -8.04 5.03 -6.51
N GLU A 122 -8.83 5.48 -5.55
CA GLU A 122 -10.30 5.42 -5.60
C GLU A 122 -10.86 6.30 -6.73
N GLU A 123 -10.38 7.54 -6.86
CA GLU A 123 -10.69 8.46 -7.96
C GLU A 123 -10.35 7.84 -9.32
N MET A 124 -9.14 7.29 -9.44
CA MET A 124 -8.68 6.69 -10.69
C MET A 124 -9.41 5.40 -11.02
N SER A 125 -9.79 4.61 -10.02
CA SER A 125 -10.62 3.41 -10.23
C SER A 125 -12.00 3.76 -10.78
N GLN A 126 -12.60 4.87 -10.35
CA GLN A 126 -13.85 5.37 -10.94
C GLN A 126 -13.67 5.83 -12.38
N LYS A 127 -12.53 6.45 -12.70
CA LYS A 127 -12.19 6.91 -14.06
C LYS A 127 -12.01 5.74 -15.03
N PHE A 128 -11.49 4.59 -14.54
CA PHE A 128 -11.24 3.39 -15.32
C PHE A 128 -12.08 2.19 -14.81
N PRO A 129 -13.41 2.19 -14.99
CA PRO A 129 -14.29 1.17 -14.42
C PRO A 129 -14.07 -0.25 -14.99
N HIS A 130 -13.38 -0.36 -16.12
CA HIS A 130 -13.01 -1.65 -16.72
C HIS A 130 -11.75 -2.27 -16.12
N VAL A 131 -11.04 -1.56 -15.24
CA VAL A 131 -9.84 -2.03 -14.53
C VAL A 131 -10.22 -2.42 -13.12
N THR A 132 -9.98 -3.66 -12.74
CA THR A 132 -10.23 -4.11 -11.38
C THR A 132 -9.04 -3.75 -10.47
N THR A 133 -9.30 -3.05 -9.38
CA THR A 133 -8.29 -2.75 -8.36
C THR A 133 -8.45 -3.72 -7.19
N TYR A 134 -7.47 -4.57 -6.98
CA TYR A 134 -7.39 -5.47 -5.83
C TYR A 134 -6.60 -4.76 -4.72
N LYS A 135 -7.24 -4.55 -3.57
CA LYS A 135 -6.60 -3.93 -2.39
C LYS A 135 -6.23 -5.02 -1.40
N ILE A 136 -4.95 -5.09 -1.06
CA ILE A 136 -4.35 -6.13 -0.22
C ILE A 136 -3.71 -5.48 1.00
N ASP A 137 -4.15 -5.87 2.21
CA ASP A 137 -3.45 -5.54 3.44
C ASP A 137 -2.34 -6.54 3.67
N ILE A 138 -1.09 -6.07 3.75
CA ILE A 138 0.08 -6.95 3.91
C ILE A 138 0.17 -7.59 5.30
N ASP A 139 -0.58 -7.09 6.27
CA ASP A 139 -0.61 -7.62 7.64
C ASP A 139 -1.58 -8.81 7.79
N LEU A 140 -2.30 -9.20 6.72
CA LEU A 140 -3.13 -10.40 6.73
C LEU A 140 -2.28 -11.65 6.95
N GLU A 141 -2.75 -12.50 7.87
CA GLU A 141 -2.09 -13.77 8.18
C GLU A 141 -1.97 -14.66 6.92
N GLY A 142 -0.84 -15.36 6.79
CA GLY A 142 -0.58 -16.28 5.69
C GLY A 142 0.03 -15.66 4.44
N LEU A 143 -0.06 -14.33 4.23
CA LEU A 143 0.42 -13.68 3.00
C LEU A 143 1.95 -13.64 2.82
N GLY A 144 2.74 -13.92 3.86
CA GLY A 144 4.19 -13.72 3.83
C GLY A 144 4.91 -14.44 2.69
N GLY A 145 4.47 -15.66 2.37
CA GLY A 145 5.02 -16.45 1.25
C GLY A 145 4.73 -15.77 -0.11
N MET A 146 3.51 -15.32 -0.30
CA MET A 146 3.07 -14.67 -1.53
C MET A 146 3.71 -13.28 -1.71
N LEU A 147 3.79 -12.48 -0.64
CA LEU A 147 4.47 -11.18 -0.66
C LEU A 147 5.94 -11.32 -1.08
N SER A 148 6.63 -12.35 -0.58
CA SER A 148 8.01 -12.65 -0.96
C SER A 148 8.13 -13.05 -2.44
N LYS A 149 7.24 -13.88 -2.95
CA LYS A 149 7.17 -14.28 -4.38
C LYS A 149 6.92 -13.06 -5.28
N LEU A 150 6.05 -12.16 -4.85
CA LEU A 150 5.71 -10.93 -5.57
C LEU A 150 6.72 -9.80 -5.38
N LYS A 151 7.76 -10.02 -4.53
CA LYS A 151 8.81 -9.06 -4.18
C LYS A 151 8.26 -7.78 -3.54
N ILE A 152 7.25 -7.92 -2.69
CA ILE A 152 6.66 -6.80 -1.93
C ILE A 152 7.46 -6.62 -0.64
N TYR A 153 8.27 -5.57 -0.57
CA TYR A 153 9.14 -5.24 0.57
C TYR A 153 8.77 -3.93 1.26
N SER A 154 7.87 -3.15 0.65
CA SER A 154 7.43 -1.86 1.18
C SER A 154 6.02 -1.53 0.73
N VAL A 155 5.36 -0.61 1.45
CA VAL A 155 4.03 -0.10 1.12
C VAL A 155 4.02 1.42 1.11
N PRO A 156 3.21 2.04 0.24
CA PRO A 156 2.37 1.43 -0.78
C PRO A 156 3.17 0.89 -1.96
N THR A 157 2.75 -0.24 -2.53
CA THR A 157 3.27 -0.77 -3.79
C THR A 157 2.10 -1.12 -4.69
N PHE A 158 2.26 -0.83 -5.98
CA PHE A 158 1.24 -1.06 -7.01
C PHE A 158 1.84 -1.91 -8.12
N HIS A 159 1.20 -3.03 -8.44
CA HIS A 159 1.49 -3.83 -9.63
C HIS A 159 0.37 -3.64 -10.64
N PHE A 160 0.71 -3.20 -11.84
CA PHE A 160 -0.21 -2.99 -12.94
C PHE A 160 -0.14 -4.16 -13.90
N PHE A 161 -1.30 -4.72 -14.22
CA PHE A 161 -1.43 -5.84 -15.15
C PHE A 161 -2.19 -5.40 -16.39
N GLN A 162 -1.66 -5.80 -17.54
CA GLN A 162 -2.29 -5.63 -18.85
C GLN A 162 -1.99 -6.86 -19.70
N ASN A 163 -2.99 -7.36 -20.42
CA ASN A 163 -2.85 -8.55 -21.26
C ASN A 163 -2.30 -9.79 -20.50
N GLY A 164 -2.64 -9.95 -19.23
CA GLY A 164 -2.21 -11.06 -18.37
C GLY A 164 -0.78 -10.97 -17.86
N GLN A 165 -0.07 -9.86 -18.08
CA GLN A 165 1.31 -9.69 -17.63
C GLN A 165 1.46 -8.43 -16.76
N LYS A 166 2.44 -8.45 -15.86
CA LYS A 166 2.80 -7.25 -15.09
C LYS A 166 3.47 -6.24 -16.02
N ALA A 167 2.74 -5.17 -16.34
CA ALA A 167 3.18 -4.13 -17.27
C ALA A 167 4.01 -3.04 -16.57
N ALA A 168 3.69 -2.72 -15.32
CA ALA A 168 4.42 -1.70 -14.55
C ALA A 168 4.37 -1.99 -13.04
N GLU A 169 5.26 -1.31 -12.31
CA GLU A 169 5.32 -1.32 -10.85
C GLU A 169 5.63 0.09 -10.33
N ILE A 170 4.93 0.48 -9.27
CA ILE A 170 5.21 1.71 -8.55
C ILE A 170 5.39 1.35 -7.07
N VAL A 171 6.50 1.81 -6.50
CA VAL A 171 6.78 1.73 -5.07
C VAL A 171 6.74 3.15 -4.49
N GLY A 172 5.95 3.34 -3.43
CA GLY A 172 5.75 4.63 -2.79
C GLY A 172 4.49 5.39 -3.25
N ALA A 173 4.18 6.49 -2.55
CA ALA A 173 2.94 7.26 -2.72
C ALA A 173 3.11 8.43 -3.70
N ASP A 174 3.60 8.15 -4.90
CA ASP A 174 3.72 9.14 -5.98
C ASP A 174 2.41 9.22 -6.78
N ALA A 175 1.59 10.22 -6.44
CA ALA A 175 0.30 10.45 -7.05
C ALA A 175 0.37 10.77 -8.55
N THR A 176 1.40 11.53 -8.97
CA THR A 176 1.57 11.90 -10.38
C THR A 176 1.95 10.70 -11.21
N LYS A 177 2.90 9.91 -10.73
CA LYS A 177 3.33 8.68 -11.38
C LYS A 177 2.18 7.68 -11.47
N LEU A 178 1.37 7.54 -10.40
CA LEU A 178 0.20 6.67 -10.37
C LEU A 178 -0.82 7.07 -11.46
N LYS A 179 -1.21 8.35 -11.51
CA LYS A 179 -2.17 8.86 -12.52
C LYS A 179 -1.66 8.67 -13.93
N ASN A 180 -0.42 9.06 -14.21
CA ASN A 180 0.17 8.90 -15.54
C ASN A 180 0.24 7.43 -15.97
N THR A 181 0.72 6.54 -15.10
CA THR A 181 0.82 5.11 -15.42
C THR A 181 -0.55 4.49 -15.71
N MET A 182 -1.59 4.87 -14.95
CA MET A 182 -2.94 4.40 -15.21
C MET A 182 -3.51 4.95 -16.52
N GLU A 183 -3.23 6.20 -16.85
CA GLU A 183 -3.65 6.79 -18.13
C GLU A 183 -2.92 6.14 -19.31
N ASP A 184 -1.62 5.93 -19.21
CA ASP A 184 -0.81 5.32 -20.26
C ASP A 184 -1.22 3.85 -20.54
N LEU A 185 -1.55 3.09 -19.49
CA LEU A 185 -1.88 1.67 -19.64
C LEU A 185 -3.35 1.41 -19.95
N TYR A 186 -4.28 2.22 -19.41
CA TYR A 186 -5.71 1.87 -19.41
C TYR A 186 -6.60 2.86 -20.12
N LYS A 187 -6.08 3.95 -20.67
CA LYS A 187 -6.85 4.84 -21.53
C LYS A 187 -7.21 4.07 -22.80
N LYS A 188 -8.50 3.98 -23.06
CA LYS A 188 -8.99 3.45 -24.35
C LYS A 188 -8.95 4.58 -25.37
N ASP A 189 -8.31 4.35 -26.48
CA ASP A 189 -8.38 5.22 -27.66
C ASP A 189 -9.79 5.25 -28.25
#